data_553ad818f24e9269b2dca51fc9702220
#
_entry.id   553ad818f24e9269b2dca51fc9702220
#
_cell.length_a   1.000
_cell.length_b   1.000
_cell.length_c   1.000
_cell.angle_alpha   90.00
_cell.angle_beta   90.00
_cell.angle_gamma   90.00
#
_symmetry.space_group_name_H-M   'P 1'
#
loop_
_entity.id
_entity.type
_entity.pdbx_description
1 polymer ?
#
loop_
_entity_poly.entity_id
_entity_poly.type
_entity_poly.pdbx_seq_one_letter_code
_entity_poly.pdbx_strand_id
1 'polypeptide(L)'
;MAGSIFGTILTMTTWGESHGPAVGVTVDGCPAGIALCEEDIQAYLDRRKPGQSRYSTKRNESDRVEILSGSFEGRTTGTPISMMVRNQDQRSRDYGEIASCYRPGHADYTFDAKYGFRDYRGGGRSSGRETIGRTAAGAVAAKILGELGISVKAYTRQIGPVSISPECFCLEDREKNRLYMPDQEAAREAEQFLEEKMAQKNSAGGIVECVISGVPAGVGEPVFEKLSANLAKAVCSIGAVKGFEIGDGFAAAASTGAENNDAFRVLREKEIWAEEIREEGPQEEEILDREILREESQKAAERRKACPEEMRGGKRIVKATNHAGGILGGISDGSDIVFRAAFKPTPSIASPQQTVNRDGEEIEISIKGRHDPIIVPRAVVVVEAMAAFTVADMMLCGMGARMDRVKEFYAR
;
A
#
# COMPACT_ATOMS: atom_id res chain seq x y z
N MET A 1 -23.93 -7.87 -1.54
CA MET A 1 -22.52 -8.13 -1.13
C MET A 1 -22.10 -7.07 -0.11
N ALA A 2 -21.40 -7.47 0.94
CA ALA A 2 -20.89 -6.56 1.95
C ALA A 2 -19.64 -5.84 1.40
N GLY A 3 -19.76 -4.54 1.06
CA GLY A 3 -18.69 -3.74 0.45
C GLY A 3 -17.57 -3.33 1.42
N SER A 4 -17.58 -3.82 2.67
CA SER A 4 -16.58 -3.52 3.71
C SER A 4 -15.70 -4.72 4.06
N ILE A 5 -15.80 -5.83 3.32
CA ILE A 5 -15.00 -7.05 3.49
C ILE A 5 -14.06 -7.18 2.29
N PHE A 6 -12.79 -7.50 2.55
CA PHE A 6 -11.75 -7.78 1.56
C PHE A 6 -10.92 -8.99 2.00
N GLY A 7 -10.44 -9.80 1.03
CA GLY A 7 -9.67 -11.03 1.24
C GLY A 7 -10.51 -12.29 1.10
N THR A 8 -9.86 -13.44 1.12
CA THR A 8 -10.45 -14.78 0.92
C THR A 8 -10.18 -15.69 2.11
N ILE A 9 -8.92 -15.95 2.45
CA ILE A 9 -8.48 -16.71 3.63
C ILE A 9 -8.12 -15.72 4.74
N LEU A 10 -7.20 -14.78 4.45
CA LEU A 10 -6.94 -13.64 5.31
C LEU A 10 -7.94 -12.55 4.94
N THR A 11 -8.90 -12.28 5.80
CA THR A 11 -9.96 -11.32 5.52
C THR A 11 -9.87 -10.11 6.45
N MET A 12 -10.24 -8.93 5.94
CA MET A 12 -10.47 -7.75 6.77
C MET A 12 -11.90 -7.25 6.60
N THR A 13 -12.52 -6.83 7.71
CA THR A 13 -13.79 -6.10 7.72
C THR A 13 -13.57 -4.75 8.36
N THR A 14 -13.65 -3.65 7.58
CA THR A 14 -13.52 -2.28 8.10
C THR A 14 -14.87 -1.71 8.49
N TRP A 15 -14.92 -0.93 9.59
CA TRP A 15 -16.13 -0.34 10.14
C TRP A 15 -15.89 1.06 10.73
N GLY A 16 -16.96 1.76 11.05
CA GLY A 16 -16.94 3.10 11.62
C GLY A 16 -16.83 4.23 10.59
N GLU A 17 -17.17 5.44 10.97
CA GLU A 17 -17.20 6.66 10.17
C GLU A 17 -16.32 7.76 10.77
N SER A 18 -15.94 8.73 9.93
CA SER A 18 -15.03 9.82 10.32
C SER A 18 -15.54 10.71 11.45
N HIS A 19 -16.86 10.79 11.64
CA HIS A 19 -17.51 11.56 12.70
C HIS A 19 -18.30 10.67 13.68
N GLY A 20 -18.13 9.35 13.58
CA GLY A 20 -18.55 8.39 14.60
C GLY A 20 -17.58 8.37 15.80
N PRO A 21 -17.84 7.55 16.82
CA PRO A 21 -16.99 7.45 18.01
C PRO A 21 -15.61 6.85 17.71
N ALA A 22 -15.53 5.95 16.73
CA ALA A 22 -14.30 5.25 16.35
C ALA A 22 -14.36 4.77 14.90
N VAL A 23 -13.20 4.39 14.39
CA VAL A 23 -13.02 3.58 13.17
C VAL A 23 -12.18 2.36 13.53
N GLY A 24 -12.43 1.24 12.88
CA GLY A 24 -11.67 0.02 13.19
C GLY A 24 -11.72 -1.01 12.08
N VAL A 25 -11.11 -2.14 12.38
CA VAL A 25 -11.03 -3.30 11.50
C VAL A 25 -11.02 -4.58 12.32
N THR A 26 -11.63 -5.62 11.79
CA THR A 26 -11.44 -7.00 12.25
C THR A 26 -10.70 -7.75 11.14
N VAL A 27 -9.58 -8.37 11.50
CA VAL A 27 -8.79 -9.27 10.63
C VAL A 27 -9.05 -10.69 11.07
N ASP A 28 -9.46 -11.56 10.16
CA ASP A 28 -9.66 -12.99 10.40
C ASP A 28 -8.79 -13.83 9.47
N GLY A 29 -8.48 -15.08 9.86
CA GLY A 29 -7.60 -15.96 9.09
C GLY A 29 -6.10 -15.71 9.28
N CYS A 30 -5.70 -14.84 10.23
CA CYS A 30 -4.30 -14.65 10.56
C CYS A 30 -3.73 -15.89 11.29
N PRO A 31 -2.58 -16.46 10.85
CA PRO A 31 -1.93 -17.56 11.55
C PRO A 31 -1.61 -17.23 13.01
N ALA A 32 -1.69 -18.24 13.89
CA ALA A 32 -1.29 -18.11 15.28
C ALA A 32 0.24 -18.06 15.44
N GLY A 33 0.73 -17.39 16.50
CA GLY A 33 2.14 -17.41 16.90
C GLY A 33 2.99 -16.27 16.39
N ILE A 34 2.44 -15.36 15.55
CA ILE A 34 3.16 -14.19 15.06
C ILE A 34 3.30 -13.17 16.18
N ALA A 35 4.50 -12.62 16.39
CA ALA A 35 4.73 -11.53 17.33
C ALA A 35 3.96 -10.28 16.87
N LEU A 36 3.07 -9.76 17.73
CA LEU A 36 2.20 -8.62 17.41
C LEU A 36 1.91 -7.80 18.67
N CYS A 37 2.17 -6.50 18.59
CA CYS A 37 1.80 -5.51 19.61
C CYS A 37 1.23 -4.24 18.93
N GLU A 38 0.67 -3.33 19.73
CA GLU A 38 0.12 -2.06 19.24
C GLU A 38 1.19 -1.20 18.54
N GLU A 39 2.44 -1.24 18.97
CA GLU A 39 3.54 -0.47 18.40
C GLU A 39 3.84 -0.88 16.96
N ASP A 40 3.74 -2.16 16.62
CA ASP A 40 3.90 -2.66 15.24
C ASP A 40 2.89 -2.00 14.29
N ILE A 41 1.65 -1.87 14.74
CA ILE A 41 0.54 -1.29 13.98
C ILE A 41 0.65 0.23 13.99
N GLN A 42 1.01 0.81 15.14
CA GLN A 42 1.12 2.25 15.34
C GLN A 42 2.15 2.87 14.40
N ALA A 43 3.27 2.20 14.14
CA ALA A 43 4.30 2.65 13.20
C ALA A 43 3.72 2.92 11.79
N TYR A 44 2.81 2.07 11.33
CA TYR A 44 2.10 2.25 10.06
C TYR A 44 1.08 3.39 10.14
N LEU A 45 0.30 3.45 11.23
CA LEU A 45 -0.71 4.50 11.43
C LEU A 45 -0.06 5.88 11.57
N ASP A 46 1.11 5.96 12.18
CA ASP A 46 1.87 7.21 12.31
C ASP A 46 2.28 7.78 10.97
N ARG A 47 2.64 6.94 9.99
CA ARG A 47 2.91 7.36 8.60
C ARG A 47 1.63 7.83 7.88
N ARG A 48 0.45 7.30 8.26
CA ARG A 48 -0.86 7.64 7.67
C ARG A 48 -1.50 8.88 8.26
N LYS A 49 -1.33 9.16 9.55
CA LYS A 49 -2.08 10.19 10.30
C LYS A 49 -1.97 11.59 9.67
N PRO A 50 -2.96 12.47 9.89
CA PRO A 50 -2.89 13.87 9.45
C PRO A 50 -1.86 14.67 10.25
N GLY A 51 -1.55 15.89 9.78
CA GLY A 51 -0.73 16.84 10.57
C GLY A 51 0.78 16.60 10.53
N GLN A 52 1.29 15.74 9.65
CA GLN A 52 2.72 15.38 9.61
C GLN A 52 3.61 16.42 8.89
N SER A 53 3.02 17.25 8.04
CA SER A 53 3.73 18.25 7.25
C SER A 53 2.86 19.47 6.99
N ARG A 54 3.48 20.57 6.52
CA ARG A 54 2.75 21.77 6.05
C ARG A 54 1.86 21.49 4.84
N TYR A 55 2.09 20.38 4.13
CA TYR A 55 1.31 19.93 2.97
C TYR A 55 0.15 19.01 3.35
N SER A 56 -0.06 18.75 4.63
CA SER A 56 -1.19 17.97 5.14
C SER A 56 -2.16 18.84 5.93
N THR A 57 -3.38 18.35 6.08
CA THR A 57 -4.40 19.04 6.90
C THR A 57 -3.90 19.31 8.31
N LYS A 58 -4.29 20.47 8.88
CA LYS A 58 -3.99 20.85 10.28
C LYS A 58 -4.84 20.09 11.32
N ARG A 59 -5.57 19.05 10.91
CA ARG A 59 -6.27 18.16 11.83
C ARG A 59 -5.26 17.44 12.71
N ASN A 60 -5.50 17.40 14.02
CA ASN A 60 -4.63 16.74 14.97
C ASN A 60 -5.34 15.51 15.55
N GLU A 61 -4.90 14.33 15.14
CA GLU A 61 -5.40 13.04 15.60
C GLU A 61 -4.20 12.22 16.07
N SER A 62 -4.30 11.60 17.22
CA SER A 62 -3.26 10.68 17.70
C SER A 62 -3.24 9.40 16.91
N ASP A 63 -4.40 9.01 16.34
CA ASP A 63 -4.66 7.75 15.65
C ASP A 63 -4.13 6.54 16.43
N ARG A 64 -4.21 6.59 17.78
CA ARG A 64 -3.72 5.51 18.64
C ARG A 64 -4.58 4.29 18.51
N VAL A 65 -3.95 3.16 18.17
CA VAL A 65 -4.63 1.88 18.02
C VAL A 65 -4.79 1.17 19.37
N GLU A 66 -5.90 0.46 19.52
CA GLU A 66 -6.16 -0.49 20.61
C GLU A 66 -6.42 -1.87 19.97
N ILE A 67 -5.70 -2.91 20.38
CA ILE A 67 -5.99 -4.30 20.01
C ILE A 67 -6.98 -4.84 21.03
N LEU A 68 -8.18 -5.25 20.59
CA LEU A 68 -9.27 -5.66 21.44
C LEU A 68 -9.39 -7.19 21.57
N SER A 69 -8.85 -7.96 20.61
CA SER A 69 -8.88 -9.42 20.57
C SER A 69 -7.84 -9.98 19.60
N GLY A 70 -7.65 -11.30 19.63
CA GLY A 70 -6.80 -12.02 18.67
C GLY A 70 -5.32 -12.03 19.02
N SER A 71 -4.90 -11.47 20.16
CA SER A 71 -3.54 -11.56 20.68
C SER A 71 -3.51 -11.98 22.14
N PHE A 72 -2.48 -12.74 22.52
CA PHE A 72 -2.21 -13.15 23.89
C PHE A 72 -0.69 -13.23 24.10
N GLU A 73 -0.19 -12.64 25.17
CA GLU A 73 1.26 -12.58 25.48
C GLU A 73 2.11 -12.09 24.30
N GLY A 74 1.63 -11.07 23.59
CA GLY A 74 2.35 -10.47 22.45
C GLY A 74 2.39 -11.33 21.18
N ARG A 75 1.51 -12.34 21.05
CA ARG A 75 1.42 -13.20 19.87
C ARG A 75 -0.02 -13.35 19.39
N THR A 76 -0.20 -13.53 18.10
CA THR A 76 -1.50 -13.85 17.50
C THR A 76 -1.99 -15.23 17.95
N THR A 77 -3.30 -15.38 18.14
CA THR A 77 -3.93 -16.61 18.65
C THR A 77 -4.60 -17.46 17.56
N GLY A 78 -4.63 -16.99 16.31
CA GLY A 78 -5.39 -17.63 15.23
C GLY A 78 -6.89 -17.31 15.26
N THR A 79 -7.34 -16.46 16.18
CA THR A 79 -8.72 -15.97 16.26
C THR A 79 -8.82 -14.54 15.73
N PRO A 80 -10.04 -14.00 15.46
CA PRO A 80 -10.17 -12.66 14.88
C PRO A 80 -9.45 -11.57 15.68
N ILE A 81 -8.59 -10.80 15.00
CA ILE A 81 -7.89 -9.65 15.55
C ILE A 81 -8.77 -8.41 15.32
N SER A 82 -9.36 -7.88 16.39
CA SER A 82 -10.15 -6.65 16.33
C SER A 82 -9.30 -5.47 16.79
N MET A 83 -9.25 -4.42 15.99
CA MET A 83 -8.47 -3.21 16.24
C MET A 83 -9.34 -1.97 16.08
N MET A 84 -9.11 -0.97 16.93
CA MET A 84 -9.90 0.25 16.96
C MET A 84 -9.04 1.48 17.17
N VAL A 85 -9.44 2.58 16.53
CA VAL A 85 -8.89 3.94 16.76
C VAL A 85 -10.04 4.89 17.07
N ARG A 86 -9.97 5.59 18.22
CA ARG A 86 -10.99 6.58 18.61
C ARG A 86 -10.83 7.87 17.84
N ASN A 87 -11.95 8.47 17.44
CA ASN A 87 -11.97 9.80 16.84
C ASN A 87 -11.92 10.87 17.94
N GLN A 88 -11.02 11.86 17.81
CA GLN A 88 -10.80 12.89 18.84
C GLN A 88 -11.06 14.32 18.34
N ASP A 89 -10.63 14.70 17.14
CA ASP A 89 -10.73 16.07 16.59
C ASP A 89 -11.78 16.17 15.47
N GLN A 90 -13.02 15.75 15.76
CA GLN A 90 -14.16 15.90 14.86
C GLN A 90 -14.92 17.21 15.13
N ARG A 91 -15.06 18.06 14.10
CA ARG A 91 -15.78 19.34 14.18
C ARG A 91 -16.98 19.34 13.24
N SER A 92 -18.11 18.84 13.73
CA SER A 92 -19.35 18.71 12.93
C SER A 92 -19.92 20.05 12.45
N ARG A 93 -19.59 21.17 13.11
CA ARG A 93 -20.04 22.53 12.74
C ARG A 93 -19.47 23.02 11.41
N ASP A 94 -18.34 22.48 10.97
CA ASP A 94 -17.66 22.88 9.72
C ASP A 94 -18.42 22.39 8.46
N TYR A 95 -19.47 21.58 8.63
CA TYR A 95 -20.16 20.91 7.52
C TYR A 95 -21.60 21.38 7.28
N GLY A 96 -22.08 22.42 7.98
CA GLY A 96 -23.45 22.89 7.86
C GLY A 96 -23.82 23.37 6.45
N GLU A 97 -22.95 24.16 5.80
CA GLU A 97 -23.18 24.70 4.46
C GLU A 97 -23.21 23.62 3.37
N ILE A 98 -22.48 22.51 3.57
CA ILE A 98 -22.39 21.42 2.59
C ILE A 98 -23.45 20.33 2.79
N ALA A 99 -24.29 20.45 3.82
CA ALA A 99 -25.39 19.51 4.04
C ALA A 99 -26.43 19.54 2.93
N SER A 100 -26.67 20.72 2.36
CA SER A 100 -27.69 20.99 1.33
C SER A 100 -27.17 20.95 -0.10
N CYS A 101 -25.87 20.76 -0.34
CA CYS A 101 -25.30 20.77 -1.69
C CYS A 101 -24.43 19.54 -1.96
N TYR A 102 -24.03 19.38 -3.22
CA TYR A 102 -23.15 18.30 -3.66
C TYR A 102 -21.78 18.85 -3.98
N ARG A 103 -20.77 18.48 -3.18
CA ARG A 103 -19.39 18.91 -3.40
C ARG A 103 -18.84 18.32 -4.70
N PRO A 104 -18.27 19.11 -5.61
CA PRO A 104 -17.62 18.59 -6.81
C PRO A 104 -16.55 17.54 -6.47
N GLY A 105 -16.56 16.43 -7.21
CA GLY A 105 -15.57 15.37 -7.03
C GLY A 105 -15.66 14.54 -5.75
N HIS A 106 -16.66 14.78 -4.89
CA HIS A 106 -16.98 13.96 -3.71
C HIS A 106 -18.10 12.95 -3.96
N ALA A 107 -18.32 12.04 -3.02
CA ALA A 107 -19.35 11.01 -3.11
C ALA A 107 -20.73 11.46 -2.65
N ASP A 108 -20.95 12.74 -2.39
CA ASP A 108 -22.19 13.26 -1.80
C ASP A 108 -23.44 12.85 -2.59
N TYR A 109 -23.44 13.15 -3.89
CA TYR A 109 -24.54 12.78 -4.79
C TYR A 109 -24.77 11.27 -4.88
N THR A 110 -23.69 10.50 -5.03
CA THR A 110 -23.78 9.06 -5.21
C THR A 110 -24.28 8.33 -3.95
N PHE A 111 -23.98 8.86 -2.76
CA PHE A 111 -24.49 8.33 -1.50
C PHE A 111 -25.99 8.62 -1.35
N ASP A 112 -26.43 9.84 -1.62
CA ASP A 112 -27.87 10.19 -1.62
C ASP A 112 -28.64 9.35 -2.65
N ALA A 113 -28.12 9.21 -3.87
CA ALA A 113 -28.75 8.41 -4.92
C ALA A 113 -28.84 6.91 -4.57
N LYS A 114 -27.84 6.37 -3.89
CA LYS A 114 -27.78 4.94 -3.57
C LYS A 114 -28.52 4.57 -2.29
N TYR A 115 -28.39 5.40 -1.25
CA TYR A 115 -28.89 5.07 0.10
C TYR A 115 -30.09 5.91 0.53
N GLY A 116 -30.49 6.92 -0.27
CA GLY A 116 -31.57 7.82 0.04
C GLY A 116 -31.22 8.95 1.00
N PHE A 117 -30.11 8.83 1.73
CA PHE A 117 -29.56 9.86 2.62
C PHE A 117 -28.05 9.61 2.85
N ARG A 118 -27.36 10.62 3.38
CA ARG A 118 -25.94 10.50 3.75
C ARG A 118 -25.64 11.17 5.08
N ASP A 119 -24.61 10.70 5.77
CA ASP A 119 -23.93 11.51 6.78
C ASP A 119 -23.03 12.53 6.06
N TYR A 120 -23.46 13.79 6.02
CA TYR A 120 -22.73 14.88 5.37
C TYR A 120 -21.48 15.30 6.14
N ARG A 121 -21.33 14.88 7.40
CA ARG A 121 -20.20 15.22 8.26
C ARG A 121 -18.96 14.43 7.83
N GLY A 122 -17.98 15.08 7.20
CA GLY A 122 -16.69 14.50 6.83
C GLY A 122 -16.70 13.36 5.81
N GLY A 123 -17.86 13.05 5.19
CA GLY A 123 -17.97 12.05 4.14
C GLY A 123 -18.15 10.60 4.60
N GLY A 124 -18.37 10.35 5.88
CA GLY A 124 -18.70 9.02 6.41
C GLY A 124 -17.67 7.95 6.01
N ARG A 125 -18.14 6.86 5.41
CA ARG A 125 -17.31 5.75 4.89
C ARG A 125 -16.46 6.10 3.66
N SER A 126 -16.74 7.19 2.95
CA SER A 126 -15.90 7.68 1.85
C SER A 126 -14.77 8.63 2.30
N SER A 127 -14.66 8.87 3.60
CA SER A 127 -13.59 9.67 4.19
C SER A 127 -12.25 8.97 4.14
N GLY A 128 -11.14 9.74 3.97
CA GLY A 128 -9.79 9.20 4.12
C GLY A 128 -9.48 8.57 5.48
N ARG A 129 -10.30 8.80 6.51
CA ARG A 129 -10.14 8.10 7.81
C ARG A 129 -10.47 6.61 7.76
N GLU A 130 -11.26 6.17 6.80
CA GLU A 130 -11.53 4.74 6.57
C GLU A 130 -10.23 3.95 6.36
N THR A 131 -9.22 4.58 5.77
CA THR A 131 -7.91 3.94 5.54
C THR A 131 -7.16 3.55 6.82
N ILE A 132 -7.56 4.01 8.01
CA ILE A 132 -7.02 3.56 9.29
C ILE A 132 -7.17 2.04 9.43
N GLY A 133 -8.38 1.52 9.17
CA GLY A 133 -8.63 0.08 9.24
C GLY A 133 -7.79 -0.71 8.24
N ARG A 134 -7.64 -0.21 7.01
CA ARG A 134 -6.80 -0.84 5.98
C ARG A 134 -5.33 -0.86 6.39
N THR A 135 -4.83 0.27 6.90
CA THR A 135 -3.43 0.40 7.32
C THR A 135 -3.13 -0.51 8.50
N ALA A 136 -4.04 -0.59 9.49
CA ALA A 136 -3.89 -1.50 10.62
C ALA A 136 -3.89 -2.98 10.20
N ALA A 137 -4.82 -3.38 9.30
CA ALA A 137 -4.84 -4.74 8.76
C ALA A 137 -3.59 -5.06 7.93
N GLY A 138 -3.13 -4.08 7.13
CA GLY A 138 -1.90 -4.21 6.34
C GLY A 138 -0.64 -4.36 7.19
N ALA A 139 -0.56 -3.70 8.35
CA ALA A 139 0.53 -3.89 9.30
C ALA A 139 0.58 -5.35 9.82
N VAL A 140 -0.57 -5.95 10.13
CA VAL A 140 -0.65 -7.38 10.49
C VAL A 140 -0.16 -8.26 9.33
N ALA A 141 -0.61 -7.99 8.10
CA ALA A 141 -0.16 -8.73 6.93
C ALA A 141 1.34 -8.56 6.66
N ALA A 142 1.89 -7.38 6.88
CA ALA A 142 3.33 -7.14 6.73
C ALA A 142 4.16 -7.94 7.75
N LYS A 143 3.65 -8.19 8.96
CA LYS A 143 4.30 -9.10 9.92
C LYS A 143 4.32 -10.54 9.40
N ILE A 144 3.22 -11.02 8.81
CA ILE A 144 3.16 -12.35 8.19
C ILE A 144 4.21 -12.45 7.07
N LEU A 145 4.27 -11.45 6.19
CA LEU A 145 5.20 -11.42 5.07
C LEU A 145 6.66 -11.32 5.54
N GLY A 146 6.92 -10.55 6.60
CA GLY A 146 8.24 -10.40 7.19
C GLY A 146 8.83 -11.72 7.70
N GLU A 147 8.01 -12.60 8.31
CA GLU A 147 8.43 -13.95 8.71
C GLU A 147 8.86 -14.83 7.50
N LEU A 148 8.41 -14.46 6.30
CA LEU A 148 8.72 -15.14 5.05
C LEU A 148 9.83 -14.43 4.23
N GLY A 149 10.43 -13.36 4.77
CA GLY A 149 11.46 -12.59 4.08
C GLY A 149 10.92 -11.71 2.94
N ILE A 150 9.61 -11.44 2.90
CA ILE A 150 8.98 -10.62 1.88
C ILE A 150 8.83 -9.19 2.40
N SER A 151 9.26 -8.21 1.61
CA SER A 151 9.14 -6.80 1.92
C SER A 151 8.21 -6.07 0.95
N VAL A 152 7.46 -5.09 1.46
CA VAL A 152 6.59 -4.23 0.66
C VAL A 152 7.00 -2.80 0.93
N LYS A 153 7.44 -2.09 -0.09
CA LYS A 153 7.88 -0.69 0.01
C LYS A 153 7.18 0.14 -1.05
N ALA A 154 6.52 1.21 -0.65
CA ALA A 154 5.97 2.19 -1.59
C ALA A 154 6.60 3.57 -1.37
N TYR A 155 6.51 4.41 -2.39
CA TYR A 155 7.03 5.75 -2.40
C TYR A 155 6.26 6.64 -3.37
N THR A 156 6.42 7.93 -3.21
CA THR A 156 5.87 8.90 -4.13
C THR A 156 6.77 8.98 -5.37
N ARG A 157 6.25 8.54 -6.51
CA ARG A 157 6.94 8.62 -7.79
C ARG A 157 6.79 9.98 -8.45
N GLN A 158 5.62 10.61 -8.29
CA GLN A 158 5.29 11.86 -8.97
C GLN A 158 4.33 12.70 -8.16
N ILE A 159 4.50 14.02 -8.18
CA ILE A 159 3.57 15.02 -7.64
C ILE A 159 3.31 16.08 -8.73
N GLY A 160 2.05 16.19 -9.18
CA GLY A 160 1.72 17.04 -10.32
C GLY A 160 2.61 16.71 -11.53
N PRO A 161 3.37 17.69 -12.09
CA PRO A 161 4.28 17.44 -13.20
C PRO A 161 5.67 16.93 -12.78
N VAL A 162 6.00 16.96 -11.49
CA VAL A 162 7.35 16.64 -10.99
C VAL A 162 7.45 15.14 -10.74
N SER A 163 8.34 14.46 -11.44
CA SER A 163 8.62 13.03 -11.32
C SER A 163 10.05 12.79 -10.83
N ILE A 164 10.27 11.68 -10.11
CA ILE A 164 11.62 11.23 -9.77
C ILE A 164 12.41 10.87 -11.03
N SER A 165 13.74 11.09 -10.98
CA SER A 165 14.68 10.65 -12.00
C SER A 165 15.26 9.28 -11.66
N PRO A 166 15.37 8.34 -12.62
CA PRO A 166 16.05 7.06 -12.39
C PRO A 166 17.50 7.22 -11.91
N GLU A 167 18.19 8.28 -12.35
CA GLU A 167 19.59 8.55 -12.01
C GLU A 167 19.76 9.03 -10.56
N CYS A 168 18.73 9.65 -9.98
CA CYS A 168 18.72 10.17 -8.61
C CYS A 168 17.94 9.29 -7.63
N PHE A 169 17.48 8.12 -8.09
CA PHE A 169 16.67 7.21 -7.30
C PHE A 169 17.50 6.51 -6.22
N CYS A 170 17.10 6.69 -4.96
CA CYS A 170 17.60 5.94 -3.82
C CYS A 170 16.43 5.60 -2.88
N LEU A 171 16.03 4.34 -2.82
CA LEU A 171 14.84 3.91 -2.09
C LEU A 171 14.92 4.21 -0.58
N GLU A 172 16.11 4.13 0.00
CA GLU A 172 16.39 4.42 1.41
C GLU A 172 16.17 5.91 1.73
N ASP A 173 16.27 6.78 0.73
CA ASP A 173 16.08 8.22 0.87
C ASP A 173 14.61 8.65 0.95
N ARG A 174 13.66 7.75 0.67
CA ARG A 174 12.23 8.04 0.66
C ARG A 174 11.71 8.63 1.98
N GLU A 175 12.30 8.26 3.11
CA GLU A 175 11.89 8.73 4.44
C GLU A 175 12.63 9.99 4.90
N LYS A 176 13.65 10.45 4.13
CA LYS A 176 14.41 11.67 4.44
C LYS A 176 13.63 12.96 4.16
N ASN A 177 12.51 12.90 3.43
CA ASN A 177 11.63 14.03 3.17
C ASN A 177 10.16 13.70 3.47
N ARG A 178 9.33 14.73 3.64
CA ARG A 178 7.91 14.59 4.00
C ARG A 178 6.99 14.21 2.85
N LEU A 179 7.52 14.12 1.64
CA LEU A 179 6.77 13.71 0.45
C LEU A 179 6.95 12.24 0.12
N TYR A 180 7.83 11.54 0.86
CA TYR A 180 8.21 10.14 0.61
C TYR A 180 8.73 9.91 -0.81
N MET A 181 9.48 10.88 -1.38
CA MET A 181 10.13 10.77 -2.67
C MET A 181 11.56 10.25 -2.48
N PRO A 182 11.97 9.19 -3.19
CA PRO A 182 13.31 8.62 -3.13
C PRO A 182 14.36 9.42 -3.96
N ASP A 183 14.03 10.62 -4.39
CA ASP A 183 14.83 11.58 -5.10
C ASP A 183 14.73 12.94 -4.40
N GLN A 184 15.82 13.40 -3.78
CA GLN A 184 15.81 14.61 -2.96
C GLN A 184 15.72 15.89 -3.79
N GLU A 185 16.13 15.87 -5.06
CA GLU A 185 16.00 17.03 -5.98
C GLU A 185 14.55 17.16 -6.42
N ALA A 186 13.96 16.08 -6.92
CA ALA A 186 12.55 16.05 -7.26
C ALA A 186 11.64 16.37 -6.04
N ALA A 187 12.03 15.96 -4.84
CA ALA A 187 11.29 16.32 -3.62
C ALA A 187 11.26 17.84 -3.39
N ARG A 188 12.39 18.54 -3.59
CA ARG A 188 12.46 20.01 -3.46
C ARG A 188 11.63 20.73 -4.52
N GLU A 189 11.69 20.26 -5.77
CA GLU A 189 10.86 20.81 -6.85
C GLU A 189 9.36 20.59 -6.59
N ALA A 190 8.99 19.40 -6.11
CA ALA A 190 7.62 19.09 -5.74
C ALA A 190 7.13 19.96 -4.57
N GLU A 191 7.97 20.28 -3.60
CA GLU A 191 7.65 21.20 -2.52
C GLU A 191 7.34 22.61 -3.05
N GLN A 192 8.15 23.14 -3.97
CA GLN A 192 7.90 24.44 -4.60
C GLN A 192 6.58 24.44 -5.38
N PHE A 193 6.34 23.41 -6.18
CA PHE A 193 5.08 23.24 -6.90
C PHE A 193 3.88 23.22 -5.94
N LEU A 194 3.96 22.52 -4.81
CA LEU A 194 2.89 22.47 -3.82
C LEU A 194 2.65 23.84 -3.16
N GLU A 195 3.69 24.60 -2.88
CA GLU A 195 3.57 25.98 -2.34
C GLU A 195 2.81 26.89 -3.30
N GLU A 196 3.10 26.80 -4.60
CA GLU A 196 2.35 27.54 -5.61
C GLU A 196 0.86 27.15 -5.64
N LYS A 197 0.56 25.83 -5.58
CA LYS A 197 -0.82 25.35 -5.57
C LYS A 197 -1.57 25.77 -4.29
N MET A 198 -0.90 25.76 -3.15
CA MET A 198 -1.46 26.26 -1.88
C MET A 198 -1.76 27.76 -1.95
N ALA A 199 -0.86 28.58 -2.52
CA ALA A 199 -1.09 30.01 -2.74
C ALA A 199 -2.31 30.27 -3.65
N GLN A 200 -2.53 29.39 -4.63
CA GLN A 200 -3.70 29.41 -5.53
C GLN A 200 -4.97 28.82 -4.89
N LYS A 201 -4.94 28.43 -3.60
CA LYS A 201 -6.04 27.71 -2.90
C LYS A 201 -6.49 26.44 -3.62
N ASN A 202 -5.57 25.73 -4.24
CA ASN A 202 -5.77 24.55 -5.06
C ASN A 202 -5.06 23.33 -4.44
N SER A 203 -5.16 22.19 -5.07
CA SER A 203 -4.57 20.92 -4.65
C SER A 203 -3.83 20.23 -5.80
N ALA A 204 -3.03 19.23 -5.49
CA ALA A 204 -2.31 18.42 -6.44
C ALA A 204 -2.62 16.92 -6.29
N GLY A 205 -2.52 16.20 -7.40
CA GLY A 205 -2.48 14.74 -7.45
C GLY A 205 -1.05 14.24 -7.62
N GLY A 206 -0.91 12.92 -7.78
CA GLY A 206 0.38 12.31 -8.05
C GLY A 206 0.29 10.80 -8.19
N ILE A 207 1.45 10.15 -8.23
CA ILE A 207 1.59 8.71 -8.44
C ILE A 207 2.38 8.13 -7.26
N VAL A 208 1.86 7.04 -6.70
CA VAL A 208 2.59 6.16 -5.79
C VAL A 208 3.06 4.94 -6.58
N GLU A 209 4.32 4.58 -6.44
CA GLU A 209 4.86 3.31 -6.93
C GLU A 209 5.13 2.40 -5.73
N CYS A 210 4.87 1.11 -5.91
CA CYS A 210 5.05 0.08 -4.89
C CYS A 210 5.89 -1.05 -5.48
N VAL A 211 6.88 -1.47 -4.71
CA VAL A 211 7.76 -2.61 -4.99
C VAL A 211 7.55 -3.65 -3.91
N ILE A 212 7.31 -4.90 -4.30
CA ILE A 212 7.17 -6.04 -3.41
C ILE A 212 8.28 -7.02 -3.76
N SER A 213 9.23 -7.18 -2.86
CA SER A 213 10.41 -8.04 -3.07
C SER A 213 10.32 -9.31 -2.25
N GLY A 214 10.92 -10.40 -2.74
CA GLY A 214 10.99 -11.69 -2.04
C GLY A 214 9.77 -12.59 -2.20
N VAL A 215 8.79 -12.23 -3.02
CA VAL A 215 7.63 -13.10 -3.30
C VAL A 215 8.10 -14.28 -4.16
N PRO A 216 7.93 -15.53 -3.70
CA PRO A 216 8.33 -16.68 -4.50
C PRO A 216 7.49 -16.80 -5.78
N ALA A 217 8.02 -17.48 -6.81
CA ALA A 217 7.24 -17.85 -7.97
C ALA A 217 6.07 -18.76 -7.56
N GLY A 218 4.87 -18.52 -8.13
CA GLY A 218 3.71 -19.38 -7.90
C GLY A 218 2.61 -18.80 -7.01
N VAL A 219 2.67 -17.52 -6.62
CA VAL A 219 1.61 -16.84 -5.87
C VAL A 219 0.61 -16.19 -6.83
N GLY A 220 -0.67 -16.47 -6.63
CA GLY A 220 -1.75 -16.01 -7.51
C GLY A 220 -2.37 -17.14 -8.31
N GLU A 221 -3.45 -16.84 -9.00
CA GLU A 221 -4.20 -17.80 -9.80
C GLU A 221 -4.39 -17.29 -11.23
N PRO A 222 -4.62 -18.18 -12.19
CA PRO A 222 -4.98 -17.76 -13.55
C PRO A 222 -6.40 -17.21 -13.62
N VAL A 223 -6.79 -16.70 -14.78
CA VAL A 223 -8.13 -16.23 -15.16
C VAL A 223 -8.57 -15.01 -14.32
N PHE A 224 -9.48 -15.16 -13.36
CA PHE A 224 -10.09 -14.02 -12.66
C PHE A 224 -9.37 -13.64 -11.37
N GLU A 225 -8.77 -14.60 -10.69
CA GLU A 225 -8.06 -14.38 -9.41
C GLU A 225 -6.55 -14.16 -9.62
N LYS A 226 -6.19 -13.48 -10.72
CA LYS A 226 -4.81 -13.05 -10.95
C LYS A 226 -4.30 -12.21 -9.80
N LEU A 227 -3.05 -12.39 -9.41
CA LEU A 227 -2.40 -11.53 -8.41
C LEU A 227 -2.47 -10.05 -8.83
N SER A 228 -2.24 -9.74 -10.12
CA SER A 228 -2.39 -8.39 -10.66
C SER A 228 -3.82 -7.84 -10.55
N ALA A 229 -4.84 -8.68 -10.77
CA ALA A 229 -6.24 -8.27 -10.66
C ALA A 229 -6.64 -8.00 -9.20
N ASN A 230 -6.17 -8.82 -8.25
CA ASN A 230 -6.41 -8.62 -6.82
C ASN A 230 -5.67 -7.39 -6.27
N LEU A 231 -4.42 -7.15 -6.70
CA LEU A 231 -3.68 -5.91 -6.40
C LEU A 231 -4.43 -4.68 -6.95
N ALA A 232 -4.89 -4.74 -8.21
CA ALA A 232 -5.67 -3.65 -8.81
C ALA A 232 -6.97 -3.40 -8.05
N LYS A 233 -7.73 -4.44 -7.69
CA LYS A 233 -8.95 -4.33 -6.86
C LYS A 233 -8.66 -3.69 -5.51
N ALA A 234 -7.61 -4.13 -4.82
CA ALA A 234 -7.19 -3.59 -3.53
C ALA A 234 -6.86 -2.10 -3.62
N VAL A 235 -5.98 -1.74 -4.55
CA VAL A 235 -5.46 -0.38 -4.73
C VAL A 235 -6.52 0.57 -5.30
N CYS A 236 -7.28 0.17 -6.32
CA CYS A 236 -8.38 0.97 -6.88
C CYS A 236 -9.52 1.21 -5.87
N SER A 237 -9.63 0.39 -4.82
CA SER A 237 -10.59 0.59 -3.74
C SER A 237 -10.18 1.72 -2.77
N ILE A 238 -8.94 2.20 -2.80
CA ILE A 238 -8.47 3.33 -2.00
C ILE A 238 -9.10 4.62 -2.55
N GLY A 239 -9.62 5.45 -1.65
CA GLY A 239 -10.21 6.74 -2.05
C GLY A 239 -9.22 7.59 -2.84
N ALA A 240 -9.72 8.27 -3.88
CA ALA A 240 -8.98 9.11 -4.84
C ALA A 240 -8.11 8.38 -5.87
N VAL A 241 -7.92 7.08 -5.81
CA VAL A 241 -7.25 6.33 -6.88
C VAL A 241 -8.07 6.40 -8.17
N LYS A 242 -7.40 6.65 -9.30
CA LYS A 242 -7.97 6.78 -10.64
C LYS A 242 -7.29 5.90 -11.69
N GLY A 243 -6.10 5.39 -11.40
CA GLY A 243 -5.36 4.51 -12.30
C GLY A 243 -4.54 3.51 -11.52
N PHE A 244 -4.30 2.36 -12.15
CA PHE A 244 -3.44 1.29 -11.68
C PHE A 244 -2.68 0.74 -12.90
N GLU A 245 -1.38 0.56 -12.76
CA GLU A 245 -0.51 -0.04 -13.76
C GLU A 245 0.40 -1.06 -13.09
N ILE A 246 0.76 -2.13 -13.81
CA ILE A 246 1.74 -3.11 -13.36
C ILE A 246 2.86 -3.23 -14.40
N GLY A 247 4.12 -3.33 -13.95
CA GLY A 247 5.28 -3.31 -14.84
C GLY A 247 5.31 -2.07 -15.71
N ASP A 248 5.49 -2.25 -17.03
CA ASP A 248 5.46 -1.15 -17.99
C ASP A 248 4.08 -0.50 -18.17
N GLY A 249 3.02 -1.16 -17.69
CA GLY A 249 1.66 -0.61 -17.68
C GLY A 249 1.21 -0.17 -19.07
N PHE A 250 0.76 1.09 -19.21
CA PHE A 250 0.32 1.64 -20.48
C PHE A 250 1.44 1.80 -21.51
N ALA A 251 2.72 1.91 -21.09
CA ALA A 251 3.85 2.01 -22.01
C ALA A 251 4.02 0.73 -22.85
N ALA A 252 3.65 -0.44 -22.30
CA ALA A 252 3.69 -1.71 -23.03
C ALA A 252 2.86 -1.68 -24.33
N ALA A 253 1.81 -0.85 -24.42
CA ALA A 253 0.99 -0.73 -25.62
C ALA A 253 1.73 -0.11 -26.82
N ALA A 254 2.82 0.61 -26.58
CA ALA A 254 3.68 1.22 -27.61
C ALA A 254 4.87 0.32 -27.98
N SER A 255 5.12 -0.75 -27.22
CA SER A 255 6.24 -1.66 -27.43
C SER A 255 5.90 -2.77 -28.42
N THR A 256 6.91 -3.30 -29.09
CA THR A 256 6.79 -4.55 -29.84
C THR A 256 6.94 -5.76 -28.91
N GLY A 257 6.47 -6.96 -29.35
CA GLY A 257 6.64 -8.17 -28.54
C GLY A 257 8.11 -8.50 -28.25
N ALA A 258 9.02 -8.19 -29.16
CA ALA A 258 10.46 -8.42 -28.96
C ALA A 258 11.07 -7.49 -27.89
N GLU A 259 10.58 -6.26 -27.77
CA GLU A 259 11.03 -5.29 -26.77
C GLU A 259 10.41 -5.56 -25.41
N ASN A 260 9.14 -5.96 -25.35
CA ASN A 260 8.39 -6.14 -24.11
C ASN A 260 8.57 -7.53 -23.46
N ASN A 261 9.10 -8.53 -24.20
CA ASN A 261 9.27 -9.87 -23.65
C ASN A 261 10.43 -9.93 -22.65
N ASP A 262 10.13 -10.40 -21.43
CA ASP A 262 11.12 -10.67 -20.39
C ASP A 262 11.80 -12.03 -20.66
N ALA A 263 13.01 -12.02 -21.20
CA ALA A 263 13.76 -13.24 -21.50
C ALA A 263 14.19 -13.96 -20.22
N PHE A 264 13.99 -15.27 -20.14
CA PHE A 264 14.49 -16.09 -19.06
C PHE A 264 16.01 -16.36 -19.20
N ARG A 265 16.73 -16.30 -18.12
CA ARG A 265 18.14 -16.69 -18.03
C ARG A 265 18.40 -17.59 -16.84
N VAL A 266 19.53 -18.28 -16.88
CA VAL A 266 19.99 -19.13 -15.79
C VAL A 266 21.11 -18.42 -15.06
N LEU A 267 20.91 -18.16 -13.76
CA LEU A 267 22.00 -17.76 -12.87
C LEU A 267 22.71 -19.01 -12.33
N ARG A 268 24.04 -18.99 -12.37
CA ARG A 268 24.90 -20.01 -11.77
C ARG A 268 25.27 -19.59 -10.34
N GLU A 269 25.65 -20.55 -9.51
CA GLU A 269 25.99 -20.32 -8.10
C GLU A 269 26.86 -19.08 -7.85
N LYS A 270 27.90 -18.86 -8.68
CA LYS A 270 28.80 -17.71 -8.53
C LYS A 270 28.12 -16.36 -8.84
N GLU A 271 27.17 -16.36 -9.73
CA GLU A 271 26.41 -15.16 -10.12
C GLU A 271 25.33 -14.83 -9.07
N ILE A 272 24.74 -15.88 -8.48
CA ILE A 272 23.78 -15.75 -7.36
C ILE A 272 24.49 -15.10 -6.16
N TRP A 273 25.70 -15.54 -5.83
CA TRP A 273 26.51 -14.93 -4.76
C TRP A 273 26.81 -13.45 -5.00
N ALA A 274 27.12 -13.10 -6.24
CA ALA A 274 27.44 -11.71 -6.59
C ALA A 274 26.19 -10.78 -6.59
N GLU A 275 24.99 -11.32 -6.88
CA GLU A 275 23.74 -10.58 -6.78
C GLU A 275 23.33 -10.40 -5.30
N GLU A 276 23.37 -11.43 -4.48
CA GLU A 276 23.06 -11.38 -3.04
C GLU A 276 23.95 -10.35 -2.30
N ILE A 277 25.25 -10.28 -2.62
CA ILE A 277 26.17 -9.28 -2.05
C ILE A 277 25.81 -7.86 -2.53
N ARG A 278 25.29 -7.68 -3.74
CA ARG A 278 24.88 -6.36 -4.25
C ARG A 278 23.56 -5.88 -3.65
N GLU A 279 22.62 -6.78 -3.38
CA GLU A 279 21.33 -6.46 -2.76
C GLU A 279 21.50 -6.08 -1.27
N GLU A 280 22.49 -6.63 -0.58
CA GLU A 280 22.78 -6.30 0.82
C GLU A 280 23.56 -4.99 0.99
N GLY A 281 24.06 -4.37 -0.10
CA GLY A 281 24.76 -3.07 -0.18
C GLY A 281 26.06 -3.02 0.63
N PRO A 282 27.13 -2.36 0.16
CA PRO A 282 28.27 -2.08 1.02
C PRO A 282 27.87 -1.01 2.04
N GLN A 283 27.73 -1.32 3.31
CA GLN A 283 28.02 -0.36 4.35
C GLN A 283 29.51 -0.09 4.25
N GLU A 284 29.88 1.03 3.66
CA GLU A 284 31.24 1.53 3.69
C GLU A 284 31.68 1.63 5.16
N GLU A 285 32.88 1.04 5.42
CA GLU A 285 33.58 0.99 6.70
C GLU A 285 33.06 -0.04 7.73
N GLU A 286 33.40 -1.30 7.50
CA GLU A 286 34.11 -2.14 8.49
C GLU A 286 34.53 -3.43 7.84
N ILE A 287 35.72 -3.43 7.26
CA ILE A 287 36.49 -4.66 7.02
C ILE A 287 36.97 -5.12 8.41
N LEU A 288 36.12 -5.77 9.15
CA LEU A 288 36.53 -6.52 10.32
C LEU A 288 35.66 -7.77 10.46
N ASP A 289 36.38 -8.89 10.42
CA ASP A 289 36.04 -10.21 10.84
C ASP A 289 35.44 -11.21 9.83
N ARG A 290 36.30 -12.16 9.49
CA ARG A 290 35.92 -13.41 8.82
C ARG A 290 34.82 -14.21 9.56
N GLU A 291 34.51 -13.88 10.81
CA GLU A 291 33.45 -14.50 11.59
C GLU A 291 32.10 -13.95 11.21
N ILE A 292 31.94 -12.63 10.97
CA ILE A 292 30.69 -11.99 10.50
C ILE A 292 30.32 -12.56 9.12
N LEU A 293 31.28 -12.65 8.22
CA LEU A 293 31.09 -13.27 6.90
C LEU A 293 30.70 -14.75 6.98
N ARG A 294 31.13 -15.46 8.04
CA ARG A 294 30.72 -16.86 8.28
C ARG A 294 29.30 -16.94 8.85
N GLU A 295 28.91 -16.07 9.75
CA GLU A 295 27.55 -16.02 10.30
C GLU A 295 26.52 -15.61 9.23
N GLU A 296 26.85 -14.63 8.40
CA GLU A 296 26.00 -14.23 7.27
C GLU A 296 25.91 -15.32 6.21
N SER A 297 27.02 -16.02 5.92
CA SER A 297 27.02 -17.22 5.08
C SER A 297 26.17 -18.35 5.65
N GLN A 298 26.12 -18.50 6.98
CA GLN A 298 25.26 -19.49 7.63
C GLN A 298 23.79 -19.08 7.58
N LYS A 299 23.46 -17.81 7.82
CA LYS A 299 22.10 -17.28 7.69
C LYS A 299 21.58 -17.36 6.24
N ALA A 300 22.43 -17.05 5.25
CA ALA A 300 22.14 -17.24 3.84
C ALA A 300 21.92 -18.73 3.49
N ALA A 301 22.74 -19.63 4.04
CA ALA A 301 22.58 -21.08 3.86
C ALA A 301 21.32 -21.62 4.54
N GLU A 302 20.87 -21.02 5.65
CA GLU A 302 19.62 -21.38 6.32
C GLU A 302 18.40 -20.86 5.55
N ARG A 303 18.46 -19.64 5.00
CA ARG A 303 17.44 -19.11 4.06
C ARG A 303 17.31 -19.99 2.81
N ARG A 304 18.41 -20.57 2.29
CA ARG A 304 18.42 -21.52 1.17
C ARG A 304 17.67 -22.83 1.47
N LYS A 305 17.66 -23.28 2.72
CA LYS A 305 16.88 -24.46 3.13
C LYS A 305 15.37 -24.20 3.13
N ALA A 306 14.95 -22.95 3.19
CA ALA A 306 13.55 -22.56 3.20
C ALA A 306 12.89 -22.53 1.81
N CYS A 307 13.66 -22.47 0.69
CA CYS A 307 13.12 -22.48 -0.67
C CYS A 307 13.92 -23.40 -1.62
N PRO A 308 13.90 -24.74 -1.42
CA PRO A 308 14.71 -25.69 -2.19
C PRO A 308 14.33 -25.82 -3.68
N GLU A 309 13.14 -25.36 -4.08
CA GLU A 309 12.58 -25.60 -5.41
C GLU A 309 13.05 -24.63 -6.49
N GLU A 310 13.54 -23.46 -6.11
CA GLU A 310 14.09 -22.48 -7.06
C GLU A 310 15.48 -22.90 -7.58
N MET A 311 16.12 -23.85 -6.92
CA MET A 311 17.46 -24.33 -7.25
C MET A 311 17.46 -25.77 -7.76
N ARG A 312 17.35 -26.00 -9.06
CA ARG A 312 17.62 -27.31 -9.67
C ARG A 312 19.12 -27.45 -10.00
N GLY A 313 19.86 -28.17 -9.14
CA GLY A 313 21.28 -28.46 -9.37
C GLY A 313 22.19 -27.23 -9.35
N GLY A 314 22.01 -26.30 -8.38
CA GLY A 314 22.82 -25.08 -8.24
C GLY A 314 22.54 -24.01 -9.31
N LYS A 315 21.36 -24.03 -9.94
CA LYS A 315 20.93 -23.08 -10.96
C LYS A 315 19.60 -22.45 -10.58
N ARG A 316 19.51 -21.13 -10.69
CA ARG A 316 18.26 -20.36 -10.51
C ARG A 316 17.81 -19.81 -11.85
N ILE A 317 16.53 -19.96 -12.17
CA ILE A 317 15.92 -19.33 -13.36
C ILE A 317 15.43 -17.95 -12.95
N VAL A 318 15.85 -16.92 -13.67
CA VAL A 318 15.43 -15.54 -13.47
C VAL A 318 15.11 -14.90 -14.80
N LYS A 319 14.47 -13.72 -14.77
CA LYS A 319 14.28 -12.88 -15.95
C LYS A 319 15.43 -11.88 -16.13
N ALA A 320 15.71 -11.51 -17.38
CA ALA A 320 16.71 -10.49 -17.71
C ALA A 320 16.16 -9.06 -17.51
N THR A 321 14.84 -8.90 -17.68
CA THR A 321 14.09 -7.65 -17.55
C THR A 321 12.83 -7.89 -16.74
N ASN A 322 12.08 -6.85 -16.41
CA ASN A 322 10.85 -6.97 -15.61
C ASN A 322 9.71 -6.08 -16.15
N HIS A 323 9.51 -6.11 -17.47
CA HIS A 323 8.42 -5.37 -18.14
C HIS A 323 7.04 -5.81 -17.65
N ALA A 324 6.88 -7.12 -17.35
CA ALA A 324 5.65 -7.68 -16.80
C ALA A 324 5.38 -7.32 -15.32
N GLY A 325 6.35 -6.70 -14.64
CA GLY A 325 6.22 -6.31 -13.23
C GLY A 325 6.07 -7.48 -12.27
N GLY A 326 6.82 -8.58 -12.48
CA GLY A 326 6.88 -9.74 -11.58
C GLY A 326 5.73 -10.72 -11.66
N ILE A 327 4.80 -10.57 -12.62
CA ILE A 327 3.60 -11.41 -12.74
C ILE A 327 3.41 -11.89 -14.18
N LEU A 328 3.40 -13.20 -14.37
CA LEU A 328 3.14 -13.85 -15.66
C LEU A 328 1.89 -14.73 -15.56
N GLY A 329 0.94 -14.56 -16.48
CA GLY A 329 -0.31 -15.33 -16.48
C GLY A 329 -1.20 -15.13 -15.25
N GLY A 330 -0.92 -14.12 -14.41
CA GLY A 330 -1.62 -13.86 -13.15
C GLY A 330 -0.92 -14.42 -11.91
N ILE A 331 0.24 -15.03 -12.07
CA ILE A 331 1.00 -15.73 -11.05
C ILE A 331 2.37 -15.06 -10.93
N SER A 332 2.89 -14.88 -9.71
CA SER A 332 4.22 -14.33 -9.47
C SER A 332 5.31 -15.21 -10.10
N ASP A 333 6.35 -14.59 -10.61
CA ASP A 333 7.45 -15.28 -11.29
C ASP A 333 8.79 -15.28 -10.51
N GLY A 334 8.78 -14.74 -9.28
CA GLY A 334 9.95 -14.65 -8.40
C GLY A 334 10.75 -13.35 -8.56
N SER A 335 10.40 -12.50 -9.53
CA SER A 335 10.94 -11.13 -9.64
C SER A 335 10.17 -10.16 -8.74
N ASP A 336 10.74 -8.98 -8.50
CA ASP A 336 10.02 -7.91 -7.81
C ASP A 336 8.70 -7.59 -8.49
N ILE A 337 7.62 -7.51 -7.69
CA ILE A 337 6.33 -7.07 -8.18
C ILE A 337 6.29 -5.55 -8.11
N VAL A 338 6.18 -4.91 -9.28
CA VAL A 338 6.20 -3.45 -9.40
C VAL A 338 4.89 -2.96 -9.99
N PHE A 339 4.22 -2.04 -9.28
CA PHE A 339 3.00 -1.41 -9.77
C PHE A 339 2.91 0.07 -9.37
N ARG A 340 2.06 0.82 -10.07
CA ARG A 340 1.80 2.24 -9.84
C ARG A 340 0.34 2.53 -9.64
N ALA A 341 0.04 3.51 -8.79
CA ALA A 341 -1.29 4.00 -8.49
C ALA A 341 -1.38 5.52 -8.68
N ALA A 342 -2.28 5.98 -9.54
CA ALA A 342 -2.51 7.40 -9.79
C ALA A 342 -3.61 7.93 -8.87
N PHE A 343 -3.31 9.00 -8.13
CA PHE A 343 -4.21 9.68 -7.21
C PHE A 343 -4.64 11.03 -7.78
N LYS A 344 -5.96 11.27 -7.87
CA LYS A 344 -6.48 12.58 -8.26
C LYS A 344 -6.19 13.64 -7.18
N PRO A 345 -6.17 14.93 -7.54
CA PRO A 345 -6.14 16.01 -6.58
C PRO A 345 -7.28 15.94 -5.58
N THR A 346 -7.06 16.44 -4.37
CA THR A 346 -8.11 16.58 -3.35
C THR A 346 -9.21 17.52 -3.85
N PRO A 347 -10.47 17.08 -3.92
CA PRO A 347 -11.53 17.90 -4.49
C PRO A 347 -12.03 19.01 -3.56
N SER A 348 -11.73 18.93 -2.26
CA SER A 348 -12.05 19.98 -1.29
C SER A 348 -11.01 21.09 -1.38
N ILE A 349 -11.28 22.10 -2.20
CA ILE A 349 -10.44 23.29 -2.41
C ILE A 349 -11.17 24.56 -2.01
N ALA A 350 -10.41 25.59 -1.63
CA ALA A 350 -10.99 26.87 -1.22
C ALA A 350 -11.22 27.84 -2.39
N SER A 351 -10.82 27.46 -3.61
CA SER A 351 -11.20 28.16 -4.83
C SER A 351 -12.71 27.98 -5.10
N PRO A 352 -13.41 29.00 -5.65
CA PRO A 352 -14.81 28.87 -6.03
C PRO A 352 -15.04 27.75 -7.05
N GLN A 353 -16.11 26.98 -6.84
CA GLN A 353 -16.49 25.86 -7.70
C GLN A 353 -17.99 25.89 -7.99
N GLN A 354 -18.40 25.65 -9.23
CA GLN A 354 -19.78 25.52 -9.62
C GLN A 354 -20.34 24.16 -9.21
N THR A 355 -21.54 24.10 -8.67
CA THR A 355 -22.25 22.88 -8.28
C THR A 355 -23.75 23.10 -8.23
N VAL A 356 -24.46 22.12 -7.68
CA VAL A 356 -25.91 22.22 -7.44
C VAL A 356 -26.25 21.90 -5.98
N ASN A 357 -27.33 22.49 -5.49
CA ASN A 357 -27.91 22.10 -4.22
C ASN A 357 -28.86 20.88 -4.39
N ARG A 358 -29.45 20.40 -3.29
CA ARG A 358 -30.40 19.27 -3.31
C ARG A 358 -31.70 19.56 -4.05
N ASP A 359 -32.07 20.83 -4.19
CA ASP A 359 -33.27 21.26 -4.87
C ASP A 359 -33.06 21.42 -6.38
N GLY A 360 -31.82 21.17 -6.87
CA GLY A 360 -31.47 21.23 -8.29
C GLY A 360 -31.10 22.63 -8.77
N GLU A 361 -30.85 23.57 -7.87
CA GLU A 361 -30.44 24.93 -8.22
C GLU A 361 -28.93 25.01 -8.36
N GLU A 362 -28.45 25.69 -9.41
CA GLU A 362 -27.03 25.95 -9.64
C GLU A 362 -26.50 26.96 -8.61
N ILE A 363 -25.39 26.62 -7.97
CA ILE A 363 -24.77 27.45 -6.94
C ILE A 363 -23.25 27.46 -7.11
N GLU A 364 -22.61 28.47 -6.56
CA GLU A 364 -21.15 28.51 -6.38
C GLU A 364 -20.81 28.23 -4.92
N ILE A 365 -19.83 27.35 -4.71
CA ILE A 365 -19.33 27.04 -3.37
C ILE A 365 -17.82 27.21 -3.29
N SER A 366 -17.35 27.63 -2.11
CA SER A 366 -15.93 27.59 -1.73
C SER A 366 -15.82 26.75 -0.47
N ILE A 367 -15.16 25.61 -0.57
CA ILE A 367 -15.11 24.68 0.56
C ILE A 367 -14.12 25.21 1.59
N LYS A 368 -14.66 25.78 2.67
CA LYS A 368 -13.88 26.22 3.84
C LYS A 368 -13.56 25.02 4.72
N GLY A 369 -12.38 24.96 5.31
CA GLY A 369 -12.00 23.89 6.24
C GLY A 369 -10.53 23.47 6.14
N ARG A 370 -10.22 22.41 6.87
CA ARG A 370 -8.85 21.85 6.97
C ARG A 370 -8.69 20.71 5.95
N HIS A 371 -8.27 21.04 4.74
CA HIS A 371 -8.09 20.06 3.67
C HIS A 371 -6.62 19.80 3.39
N ASP A 372 -6.31 18.61 2.88
CA ASP A 372 -4.95 18.26 2.42
C ASP A 372 -4.70 18.92 1.05
N PRO A 373 -3.69 19.78 0.88
CA PRO A 373 -3.24 20.23 -0.45
C PRO A 373 -2.79 19.07 -1.33
N ILE A 374 -2.29 18.00 -0.71
CA ILE A 374 -1.95 16.74 -1.35
C ILE A 374 -2.18 15.57 -0.39
N ILE A 375 -2.66 14.44 -0.92
CA ILE A 375 -2.89 13.22 -0.13
C ILE A 375 -1.86 12.12 -0.41
N VAL A 376 -1.07 12.26 -1.48
CA VAL A 376 -0.16 11.21 -1.98
C VAL A 376 0.82 10.73 -0.91
N PRO A 377 1.51 11.59 -0.13
CA PRO A 377 2.43 11.12 0.91
C PRO A 377 1.76 10.25 1.98
N ARG A 378 0.51 10.55 2.32
CA ARG A 378 -0.29 9.74 3.27
C ARG A 378 -0.82 8.46 2.63
N ALA A 379 -0.99 8.45 1.31
CA ALA A 379 -1.45 7.29 0.56
C ALA A 379 -0.35 6.22 0.41
N VAL A 380 0.92 6.59 0.47
CA VAL A 380 2.07 5.67 0.36
C VAL A 380 1.90 4.46 1.27
N VAL A 381 1.72 4.67 2.57
CA VAL A 381 1.55 3.58 3.55
C VAL A 381 0.23 2.82 3.37
N VAL A 382 -0.81 3.45 2.82
CA VAL A 382 -2.08 2.76 2.52
C VAL A 382 -1.92 1.81 1.34
N VAL A 383 -1.15 2.21 0.33
CA VAL A 383 -0.80 1.35 -0.82
C VAL A 383 0.04 0.16 -0.34
N GLU A 384 1.08 0.40 0.48
CA GLU A 384 1.86 -0.67 1.12
C GLU A 384 0.97 -1.66 1.87
N ALA A 385 0.09 -1.15 2.72
CA ALA A 385 -0.81 -1.95 3.55
C ALA A 385 -1.74 -2.83 2.71
N MET A 386 -2.35 -2.27 1.66
CA MET A 386 -3.24 -3.01 0.78
C MET A 386 -2.48 -4.03 -0.08
N ALA A 387 -1.27 -3.72 -0.52
CA ALA A 387 -0.38 -4.64 -1.24
C ALA A 387 0.03 -5.81 -0.34
N ALA A 388 0.52 -5.52 0.88
CA ALA A 388 0.91 -6.54 1.85
C ALA A 388 -0.25 -7.48 2.18
N PHE A 389 -1.45 -6.92 2.41
CA PHE A 389 -2.63 -7.72 2.73
C PHE A 389 -3.03 -8.63 1.55
N THR A 390 -2.99 -8.11 0.32
CA THR A 390 -3.33 -8.89 -0.87
C THR A 390 -2.35 -10.03 -1.09
N VAL A 391 -1.05 -9.78 -0.99
CA VAL A 391 -0.03 -10.82 -1.17
C VAL A 391 -0.14 -11.89 -0.08
N ALA A 392 -0.29 -11.49 1.18
CA ALA A 392 -0.45 -12.44 2.29
C ALA A 392 -1.69 -13.34 2.11
N ASP A 393 -2.84 -12.77 1.71
CA ASP A 393 -4.06 -13.54 1.42
C ASP A 393 -3.85 -14.52 0.26
N MET A 394 -3.27 -14.05 -0.85
CA MET A 394 -3.01 -14.89 -2.03
C MET A 394 -2.00 -16.02 -1.74
N MET A 395 -1.01 -15.79 -0.89
CA MET A 395 -0.08 -16.82 -0.44
C MET A 395 -0.79 -17.90 0.39
N LEU A 396 -1.66 -17.50 1.32
CA LEU A 396 -2.46 -18.44 2.11
C LEU A 396 -3.43 -19.23 1.24
N CYS A 397 -4.04 -18.59 0.24
CA CYS A 397 -4.90 -19.29 -0.75
C CYS A 397 -4.12 -20.36 -1.52
N GLY A 398 -2.87 -20.09 -1.87
CA GLY A 398 -2.02 -21.00 -2.67
C GLY A 398 -1.45 -22.21 -1.92
N MET A 399 -1.58 -22.29 -0.58
CA MET A 399 -0.95 -23.35 0.23
C MET A 399 -1.36 -24.77 -0.17
N GLY A 400 -2.61 -24.95 -0.61
CA GLY A 400 -3.14 -26.24 -1.06
C GLY A 400 -2.99 -26.55 -2.54
N ALA A 401 -2.28 -25.72 -3.31
CA ALA A 401 -2.22 -25.86 -4.77
C ALA A 401 -1.45 -27.12 -5.25
N ARG A 402 -0.54 -27.65 -4.41
CA ARG A 402 0.28 -28.83 -4.73
C ARG A 402 0.07 -29.96 -3.73
N MET A 403 -0.25 -31.15 -4.24
CA MET A 403 -0.54 -32.31 -3.38
C MET A 403 0.70 -32.82 -2.61
N ASP A 404 1.89 -32.68 -3.16
CA ASP A 404 3.13 -33.03 -2.46
C ASP A 404 3.33 -32.15 -1.20
N ARG A 405 3.09 -30.84 -1.29
CA ARG A 405 3.14 -29.93 -0.12
C ARG A 405 2.05 -30.23 0.90
N VAL A 406 0.85 -30.57 0.46
CA VAL A 406 -0.24 -31.00 1.36
C VAL A 406 0.17 -32.27 2.10
N LYS A 407 0.78 -33.25 1.40
CA LYS A 407 1.29 -34.48 2.03
C LYS A 407 2.40 -34.17 3.04
N GLU A 408 3.35 -33.32 2.70
CA GLU A 408 4.46 -32.91 3.57
C GLU A 408 3.94 -32.25 4.86
N PHE A 409 2.96 -31.35 4.76
CA PHE A 409 2.34 -30.67 5.90
C PHE A 409 1.65 -31.66 6.86
N TYR A 410 0.97 -32.70 6.33
CA TYR A 410 0.27 -33.70 7.14
C TYR A 410 1.07 -34.98 7.43
N ALA A 411 2.27 -35.14 6.85
CA ALA A 411 3.18 -36.24 7.15
C ALA A 411 3.86 -35.97 8.50
N ARG A 412 3.22 -36.42 9.58
CA ARG A 412 3.77 -36.39 10.95
C ARG A 412 4.14 -37.78 11.40
#